data_da3ec2508385f046e2d2ddd8f209e7de
#
_entry.id   da3ec2508385f046e2d2ddd8f209e7de
#
_cell.length_a   1.000
_cell.length_b   1.000
_cell.length_c   1.000
_cell.angle_alpha   90.00
_cell.angle_beta   90.00
_cell.angle_gamma   90.00
#
_symmetry.space_group_name_H-M   'P 1'
#
loop_
_entity.id
_entity.type
_entity.pdbx_description
1 polymer ?
#
loop_
_entity_poly.entity_id
_entity_poly.type
_entity_poly.pdbx_seq_one_letter_code
_entity_poly.pdbx_strand_id
1 'polypeptide(L)'
;MYSRSELLLLLAVASVLTGCVTTPPYVYHYIPGRTATLENGYAVAPPTAPLPVTEAIDAGNELIGKPYRYGGGHKNYYDTAYDCSGAVSYVLHSIGRMNTPTPSKELRDYAQSGPGTWITVYASRGHAFLVVAGLRFDTGYGGREHGPQWLTRSRPADEFVMRHPYGL
;
A
#
# COMPACT_ATOMS: atom_id res chain seq x y z
N MET A 1 -8.16 54.16 -44.43
CA MET A 1 -9.30 54.09 -43.49
C MET A 1 -9.56 52.60 -43.27
N TYR A 2 -8.94 51.98 -42.27
CA TYR A 2 -9.26 50.61 -41.88
C TYR A 2 -10.03 50.67 -40.57
N SER A 3 -11.22 50.11 -40.66
CA SER A 3 -12.20 50.02 -39.60
C SER A 3 -11.65 49.21 -38.41
N ARG A 4 -11.80 49.78 -37.23
CA ARG A 4 -11.63 49.09 -35.96
C ARG A 4 -12.86 48.20 -35.72
N SER A 5 -12.72 46.89 -35.94
CA SER A 5 -13.75 45.96 -35.53
C SER A 5 -13.13 44.65 -35.17
N GLU A 6 -13.26 44.36 -33.90
CA GLU A 6 -13.43 43.01 -33.30
C GLU A 6 -12.24 42.12 -33.24
N LEU A 7 -11.33 42.46 -32.32
CA LEU A 7 -10.53 41.43 -31.64
C LEU A 7 -11.40 40.80 -30.53
N LEU A 8 -12.26 39.87 -30.91
CA LEU A 8 -12.96 39.01 -29.97
C LEU A 8 -11.94 38.07 -29.34
N LEU A 9 -11.51 38.45 -28.14
CA LEU A 9 -10.68 37.62 -27.27
C LEU A 9 -11.52 36.43 -26.77
N LEU A 10 -11.44 35.31 -27.45
CA LEU A 10 -11.94 34.02 -26.97
C LEU A 10 -11.09 33.60 -25.77
N LEU A 11 -11.48 34.05 -24.58
CA LEU A 11 -11.00 33.44 -23.32
C LEU A 11 -11.63 32.07 -23.23
N ALA A 12 -10.90 31.05 -23.68
CA ALA A 12 -11.19 29.65 -23.33
C ALA A 12 -10.92 29.50 -21.86
N VAL A 13 -11.96 29.60 -21.05
CA VAL A 13 -11.92 29.18 -19.63
C VAL A 13 -11.78 27.66 -19.61
N ALA A 14 -10.55 27.20 -19.55
CA ALA A 14 -10.25 25.78 -19.24
C ALA A 14 -10.69 25.54 -17.79
N SER A 15 -11.93 25.09 -17.62
CA SER A 15 -12.40 24.58 -16.33
C SER A 15 -11.59 23.34 -15.98
N VAL A 16 -10.54 23.51 -15.18
CA VAL A 16 -9.83 22.40 -14.57
C VAL A 16 -10.79 21.79 -13.56
N LEU A 17 -11.48 20.73 -13.97
CA LEU A 17 -12.22 19.86 -13.06
C LEU A 17 -11.21 19.15 -12.16
N THR A 18 -10.88 19.76 -11.03
CA THR A 18 -10.19 19.09 -9.94
C THR A 18 -11.15 18.09 -9.29
N GLY A 19 -11.42 16.99 -9.98
CA GLY A 19 -12.09 15.86 -9.37
C GLY A 19 -11.21 15.35 -8.24
N CYS A 20 -11.76 15.20 -7.04
CA CYS A 20 -11.09 14.43 -5.99
C CYS A 20 -10.86 13.03 -6.51
N VAL A 21 -9.62 12.70 -6.85
CA VAL A 21 -9.25 11.34 -7.25
C VAL A 21 -9.28 10.50 -5.95
N THR A 22 -10.36 9.77 -5.77
CA THR A 22 -10.46 8.81 -4.67
C THR A 22 -9.71 7.54 -5.04
N THR A 23 -8.99 6.98 -4.07
CA THR A 23 -8.31 5.69 -4.26
C THR A 23 -9.36 4.59 -4.45
N PRO A 24 -9.27 3.79 -5.52
CA PRO A 24 -10.22 2.71 -5.75
C PRO A 24 -10.09 1.64 -4.65
N PRO A 25 -11.17 0.89 -4.34
CA PRO A 25 -11.12 -0.17 -3.36
C PRO A 25 -10.11 -1.24 -3.77
N TYR A 26 -9.43 -1.82 -2.78
CA TYR A 26 -8.66 -3.03 -3.03
C TYR A 26 -9.61 -4.20 -3.35
N VAL A 27 -9.34 -4.87 -4.46
CA VAL A 27 -10.01 -6.12 -4.86
C VAL A 27 -8.95 -7.11 -5.31
N TYR A 28 -8.97 -8.32 -4.75
CA TYR A 28 -8.05 -9.38 -5.17
C TYR A 28 -8.43 -9.91 -6.54
N HIS A 29 -7.49 -9.87 -7.47
CA HIS A 29 -7.61 -10.44 -8.81
C HIS A 29 -6.45 -11.40 -9.05
N TYR A 30 -6.77 -12.68 -9.19
CA TYR A 30 -5.75 -13.67 -9.53
C TYR A 30 -5.35 -13.58 -11.00
N ILE A 31 -4.07 -13.35 -11.24
CA ILE A 31 -3.44 -13.37 -12.56
C ILE A 31 -2.36 -14.45 -12.50
N PRO A 32 -2.48 -15.57 -13.28
CA PRO A 32 -1.50 -16.64 -13.28
C PRO A 32 -0.07 -16.12 -13.49
N GLY A 33 0.84 -16.60 -12.65
CA GLY A 33 2.24 -16.22 -12.69
C GLY A 33 2.59 -14.84 -12.11
N ARG A 34 1.61 -13.97 -11.84
CA ARG A 34 1.85 -12.60 -11.34
C ARG A 34 1.28 -12.31 -9.96
N THR A 35 0.22 -13.00 -9.59
CA THR A 35 -0.46 -12.72 -8.31
C THR A 35 -0.08 -13.79 -7.29
N ALA A 36 0.31 -13.34 -6.09
CA ALA A 36 0.53 -14.23 -4.95
C ALA A 36 -0.76 -14.96 -4.57
N THR A 37 -0.65 -16.22 -4.19
CA THR A 37 -1.76 -17.03 -3.68
C THR A 37 -1.73 -17.11 -2.16
N LEU A 38 -2.88 -17.45 -1.58
CA LEU A 38 -3.03 -17.66 -0.14
C LEU A 38 -3.22 -19.16 0.14
N GLU A 39 -2.29 -19.77 0.85
CA GLU A 39 -2.30 -21.19 1.20
C GLU A 39 -2.15 -21.37 2.70
N ASN A 40 -3.17 -21.94 3.35
CA ASN A 40 -3.18 -22.17 4.82
C ASN A 40 -2.85 -20.92 5.65
N GLY A 41 -3.23 -19.71 5.19
CA GLY A 41 -2.96 -18.44 5.87
C GLY A 41 -1.63 -17.79 5.52
N TYR A 42 -0.79 -18.44 4.72
CA TYR A 42 0.51 -17.91 4.24
C TYR A 42 0.42 -17.52 2.78
N ALA A 43 1.13 -16.46 2.41
CA ALA A 43 1.26 -16.07 1.02
C ALA A 43 2.33 -16.90 0.30
N VAL A 44 2.03 -17.26 -0.95
CA VAL A 44 2.97 -17.94 -1.85
C VAL A 44 3.27 -17.01 -3.01
N ALA A 45 4.55 -16.70 -3.21
CA ALA A 45 5.01 -15.82 -4.27
C ALA A 45 4.74 -16.41 -5.66
N PRO A 46 4.33 -15.60 -6.65
CA PRO A 46 4.25 -16.08 -8.02
C PRO A 46 5.64 -16.34 -8.60
N PRO A 47 5.78 -17.30 -9.52
CA PRO A 47 7.10 -17.71 -10.03
C PRO A 47 7.84 -16.62 -10.81
N THR A 48 7.17 -15.56 -11.25
CA THR A 48 7.79 -14.42 -11.93
C THR A 48 8.14 -13.27 -10.98
N ALA A 49 7.91 -13.42 -9.67
CA ALA A 49 8.23 -12.38 -8.70
C ALA A 49 9.74 -12.12 -8.66
N PRO A 50 10.18 -10.86 -8.74
CA PRO A 50 11.57 -10.53 -8.48
C PRO A 50 11.93 -10.81 -7.03
N LEU A 51 13.20 -11.07 -6.74
CA LEU A 51 13.69 -11.44 -5.40
C LEU A 51 13.17 -10.53 -4.27
N PRO A 52 13.19 -9.20 -4.37
CA PRO A 52 12.67 -8.35 -3.30
C PRO A 52 11.17 -8.54 -3.01
N VAL A 53 10.39 -9.01 -3.99
CA VAL A 53 8.95 -9.29 -3.81
C VAL A 53 8.76 -10.62 -3.09
N THR A 54 9.56 -11.63 -3.41
CA THR A 54 9.58 -12.90 -2.67
C THR A 54 10.00 -12.67 -1.22
N GLU A 55 11.08 -11.92 -0.99
CA GLU A 55 11.54 -11.54 0.34
C GLU A 55 10.48 -10.75 1.14
N ALA A 56 9.72 -9.87 0.48
CA ALA A 56 8.61 -9.15 1.14
C ALA A 56 7.47 -10.09 1.55
N ILE A 57 7.17 -11.10 0.74
CA ILE A 57 6.18 -12.14 1.08
C ILE A 57 6.67 -12.98 2.25
N ASP A 58 7.93 -13.41 2.23
CA ASP A 58 8.53 -14.19 3.30
C ASP A 58 8.54 -13.40 4.61
N ALA A 59 8.93 -12.13 4.59
CA ALA A 59 8.87 -11.24 5.74
C ALA A 59 7.44 -11.06 6.29
N GLY A 60 6.44 -10.94 5.42
CA GLY A 60 5.04 -10.92 5.83
C GLY A 60 4.60 -12.24 6.48
N ASN A 61 5.07 -13.37 5.93
CA ASN A 61 4.81 -14.70 6.47
C ASN A 61 5.39 -14.90 7.87
N GLU A 62 6.55 -14.32 8.18
CA GLU A 62 7.16 -14.35 9.52
C GLU A 62 6.31 -13.67 10.60
N LEU A 63 5.44 -12.74 10.19
CA LEU A 63 4.56 -12.03 11.11
C LEU A 63 3.21 -12.74 11.35
N ILE A 64 2.89 -13.79 10.61
CA ILE A 64 1.65 -14.55 10.80
C ILE A 64 1.60 -15.15 12.21
N GLY A 65 0.47 -14.96 12.89
CA GLY A 65 0.28 -15.40 14.28
C GLY A 65 0.82 -14.44 15.34
N LYS A 66 1.52 -13.37 14.97
CA LYS A 66 1.86 -12.30 15.92
C LYS A 66 0.59 -11.52 16.29
N PRO A 67 0.38 -11.19 17.58
CA PRO A 67 -0.79 -10.43 18.00
C PRO A 67 -0.71 -8.96 17.54
N TYR A 68 -1.86 -8.31 17.49
CA TYR A 68 -1.92 -6.85 17.35
C TYR A 68 -1.59 -6.16 18.67
N ARG A 69 -0.76 -5.12 18.60
CA ARG A 69 -0.52 -4.18 19.70
C ARG A 69 -0.25 -2.79 19.13
N TYR A 70 -1.01 -1.80 19.58
CA TYR A 70 -0.77 -0.40 19.19
C TYR A 70 0.67 0.03 19.54
N GLY A 71 1.39 0.60 18.58
CA GLY A 71 2.81 0.94 18.68
C GLY A 71 3.76 -0.25 18.56
N GLY A 72 3.26 -1.45 18.30
CA GLY A 72 4.09 -2.63 18.04
C GLY A 72 4.87 -2.52 16.73
N GLY A 73 6.15 -2.92 16.75
CA GLY A 73 7.07 -2.79 15.62
C GLY A 73 7.72 -1.42 15.44
N HIS A 74 7.42 -0.41 16.33
CA HIS A 74 7.94 0.94 16.18
C HIS A 74 9.23 1.23 16.96
N LYS A 75 9.47 0.56 18.08
CA LYS A 75 10.74 0.69 18.81
C LYS A 75 11.87 -0.11 18.17
N ASN A 76 11.50 -1.24 17.62
CA ASN A 76 12.37 -2.19 16.96
C ASN A 76 11.54 -2.89 15.89
N TYR A 77 12.13 -3.14 14.72
CA TYR A 77 11.50 -3.96 13.70
C TYR A 77 11.17 -5.38 14.17
N TYR A 78 12.03 -5.97 15.00
CA TYR A 78 11.85 -7.31 15.57
C TYR A 78 11.10 -7.24 16.90
N ASP A 79 9.76 -7.32 16.81
CA ASP A 79 8.87 -7.24 17.97
C ASP A 79 8.03 -8.53 18.13
N THR A 80 7.40 -8.68 19.28
CA THR A 80 6.50 -9.79 19.58
C THR A 80 5.06 -9.52 19.13
N ALA A 81 4.73 -8.28 18.83
CA ALA A 81 3.41 -7.83 18.40
C ALA A 81 3.55 -6.62 17.47
N TYR A 82 2.61 -6.44 16.55
CA TYR A 82 2.68 -5.38 15.54
C TYR A 82 1.36 -4.65 15.43
N ASP A 83 1.43 -3.32 15.20
CA ASP A 83 0.31 -2.57 14.64
C ASP A 83 0.39 -2.53 13.10
N CYS A 84 -0.55 -1.82 12.48
CA CYS A 84 -0.66 -1.73 11.03
C CYS A 84 0.61 -1.19 10.36
N SER A 85 1.12 -0.08 10.84
CA SER A 85 2.29 0.59 10.28
C SER A 85 3.61 -0.06 10.71
N GLY A 86 3.67 -0.68 11.88
CA GLY A 86 4.79 -1.50 12.32
C GLY A 86 4.98 -2.74 11.44
N ALA A 87 3.89 -3.43 11.09
CA ALA A 87 3.94 -4.57 10.18
C ALA A 87 4.37 -4.17 8.77
N VAL A 88 3.84 -3.06 8.24
CA VAL A 88 4.26 -2.48 6.96
C VAL A 88 5.75 -2.12 6.99
N SER A 89 6.20 -1.46 8.06
CA SER A 89 7.60 -1.05 8.23
C SER A 89 8.54 -2.25 8.29
N TYR A 90 8.14 -3.32 8.97
CA TYR A 90 8.91 -4.56 9.03
C TYR A 90 9.16 -5.15 7.63
N VAL A 91 8.10 -5.33 6.85
CA VAL A 91 8.21 -5.89 5.50
C VAL A 91 9.07 -5.01 4.59
N LEU A 92 8.88 -3.70 4.62
CA LEU A 92 9.68 -2.77 3.79
C LEU A 92 11.15 -2.71 4.24
N HIS A 93 11.42 -2.84 5.54
CA HIS A 93 12.77 -2.93 6.07
C HIS A 93 13.48 -4.20 5.62
N SER A 94 12.81 -5.34 5.67
CA SER A 94 13.38 -6.64 5.30
C SER A 94 13.89 -6.70 3.86
N ILE A 95 13.30 -5.89 2.98
CA ILE A 95 13.74 -5.76 1.57
C ILE A 95 14.60 -4.52 1.33
N GLY A 96 15.13 -3.87 2.39
CA GLY A 96 16.01 -2.70 2.29
C GLY A 96 15.35 -1.44 1.73
N ARG A 97 14.02 -1.30 1.88
CA ARG A 97 13.25 -0.14 1.39
C ARG A 97 12.81 0.80 2.51
N MET A 98 13.17 0.51 3.75
CA MET A 98 12.87 1.36 4.90
C MET A 98 13.96 1.24 5.98
N ASN A 99 14.44 2.38 6.49
CA ASN A 99 15.52 2.42 7.49
C ASN A 99 15.01 2.74 8.91
N THR A 100 13.78 3.24 9.03
CA THR A 100 13.19 3.62 10.32
C THR A 100 11.71 3.23 10.32
N PRO A 101 11.19 2.60 11.38
CA PRO A 101 9.77 2.31 11.50
C PRO A 101 8.95 3.60 11.37
N THR A 102 7.98 3.60 10.48
CA THR A 102 7.28 4.82 10.06
C THR A 102 5.79 4.71 10.36
N PRO A 103 5.20 5.67 11.11
CA PRO A 103 3.77 5.69 11.38
C PRO A 103 2.90 5.84 10.13
N SER A 104 1.67 5.33 10.17
CA SER A 104 0.74 5.33 9.02
C SER A 104 0.52 6.73 8.42
N LYS A 105 0.46 7.77 9.27
CA LYS A 105 0.33 9.16 8.82
C LYS A 105 1.50 9.59 7.93
N GLU A 106 2.73 9.20 8.27
CA GLU A 106 3.95 9.55 7.54
C GLU A 106 4.17 8.66 6.32
N LEU A 107 3.68 7.39 6.35
CA LEU A 107 3.67 6.51 5.18
C LEU A 107 2.88 7.09 3.99
N ARG A 108 2.03 8.09 4.22
CA ARG A 108 1.32 8.82 3.16
C ARG A 108 2.25 9.59 2.22
N ASP A 109 3.47 9.87 2.68
CA ASP A 109 4.51 10.57 1.91
C ASP A 109 5.69 9.64 1.56
N TYR A 110 5.51 8.33 1.76
CA TYR A 110 6.54 7.33 1.48
C TYR A 110 6.90 7.26 -0.01
N ALA A 111 8.20 7.24 -0.32
CA ALA A 111 8.82 7.01 -1.62
C ALA A 111 8.08 7.62 -2.83
N GLN A 112 7.51 6.81 -3.73
CA GLN A 112 6.83 7.28 -4.94
C GLN A 112 5.31 7.29 -4.80
N SER A 113 4.64 8.24 -5.44
CA SER A 113 3.17 8.33 -5.48
C SER A 113 2.56 7.32 -6.44
N GLY A 114 1.37 6.84 -6.10
CA GLY A 114 0.60 5.90 -6.91
C GLY A 114 0.89 4.42 -6.58
N PRO A 115 0.24 3.50 -7.30
CA PRO A 115 0.44 2.08 -7.12
C PRO A 115 1.79 1.63 -7.69
N GLY A 116 2.42 0.65 -7.05
CA GLY A 116 3.60 -0.04 -7.57
C GLY A 116 3.25 -1.17 -8.52
N THR A 117 4.23 -1.64 -9.25
CA THR A 117 4.09 -2.83 -10.12
C THR A 117 3.91 -4.11 -9.30
N TRP A 118 4.59 -4.19 -8.16
CA TRP A 118 4.63 -5.36 -7.30
C TRP A 118 4.22 -5.08 -5.87
N ILE A 119 4.58 -3.91 -5.33
CA ILE A 119 4.33 -3.55 -3.94
C ILE A 119 3.65 -2.18 -3.89
N THR A 120 2.47 -2.13 -3.29
CA THR A 120 1.76 -0.88 -3.02
C THR A 120 1.51 -0.74 -1.53
N VAL A 121 1.90 0.41 -0.98
CA VAL A 121 1.57 0.85 0.37
C VAL A 121 0.28 1.65 0.31
N TYR A 122 -0.75 1.21 1.00
CA TYR A 122 -1.94 2.01 1.25
C TYR A 122 -1.81 2.66 2.62
N ALA A 123 -1.88 3.98 2.67
CA ALA A 123 -1.69 4.73 3.92
C ALA A 123 -2.76 5.81 4.10
N SER A 124 -3.38 5.83 5.28
CA SER A 124 -4.25 6.89 5.77
C SER A 124 -3.70 7.51 7.04
N ARG A 125 -4.42 8.45 7.65
CA ARG A 125 -3.97 9.06 8.91
C ARG A 125 -3.97 8.08 10.09
N GLY A 126 -4.80 7.04 10.04
CA GLY A 126 -5.01 6.11 11.16
C GLY A 126 -4.70 4.66 10.83
N HIS A 127 -4.37 4.31 9.58
CA HIS A 127 -4.13 2.94 9.17
C HIS A 127 -3.20 2.84 7.97
N ALA A 128 -2.50 1.69 7.87
CA ALA A 128 -1.70 1.35 6.69
C ALA A 128 -1.77 -0.16 6.43
N PHE A 129 -1.66 -0.54 5.16
CA PHE A 129 -1.53 -1.93 4.72
C PHE A 129 -0.71 -2.02 3.43
N LEU A 130 -0.22 -3.21 3.11
CA LEU A 130 0.48 -3.51 1.87
C LEU A 130 -0.39 -4.32 0.92
N VAL A 131 -0.13 -4.14 -0.37
CA VAL A 131 -0.47 -5.12 -1.40
C VAL A 131 0.84 -5.56 -2.04
N VAL A 132 1.17 -6.85 -1.92
CA VAL A 132 2.40 -7.44 -2.47
C VAL A 132 2.01 -8.49 -3.49
N ALA A 133 2.48 -8.37 -4.71
CA ALA A 133 2.09 -9.22 -5.83
C ALA A 133 0.56 -9.43 -5.89
N GLY A 134 -0.23 -8.37 -5.72
CA GLY A 134 -1.68 -8.40 -5.77
C GLY A 134 -2.39 -8.93 -4.51
N LEU A 135 -1.68 -9.51 -3.53
CA LEU A 135 -2.27 -10.02 -2.29
C LEU A 135 -2.11 -9.00 -1.15
N ARG A 136 -3.18 -8.73 -0.39
CA ARG A 136 -3.18 -7.76 0.70
C ARG A 136 -2.61 -8.34 1.99
N PHE A 137 -1.68 -7.61 2.60
CA PHE A 137 -1.13 -7.85 3.93
C PHE A 137 -1.59 -6.74 4.88
N ASP A 138 -2.32 -7.08 5.94
CA ASP A 138 -3.05 -6.12 6.76
C ASP A 138 -3.19 -6.59 8.22
N THR A 139 -3.55 -5.67 9.12
CA THR A 139 -3.84 -5.92 10.53
C THR A 139 -5.23 -5.39 10.89
N GLY A 140 -5.82 -5.91 11.99
CA GLY A 140 -7.06 -5.37 12.55
C GLY A 140 -8.30 -5.57 11.68
N TYR A 141 -8.22 -6.32 10.60
CA TYR A 141 -9.36 -6.59 9.73
C TYR A 141 -10.18 -7.75 10.29
N GLY A 142 -11.34 -7.42 10.82
CA GLY A 142 -12.20 -8.36 11.54
C GLY A 142 -12.21 -8.17 13.06
N GLY A 143 -11.43 -7.20 13.57
CA GLY A 143 -11.32 -6.86 14.97
C GLY A 143 -9.91 -6.36 15.32
N ARG A 144 -9.80 -5.48 16.30
CA ARG A 144 -8.50 -4.90 16.73
C ARG A 144 -7.51 -5.92 17.28
N GLU A 145 -7.98 -7.11 17.65
CA GLU A 145 -7.16 -8.23 18.13
C GLU A 145 -6.44 -8.98 17.02
N HIS A 146 -6.84 -8.80 15.76
CA HIS A 146 -6.21 -9.50 14.64
C HIS A 146 -4.89 -8.84 14.25
N GLY A 147 -3.80 -9.53 14.50
CA GLY A 147 -2.46 -9.17 14.07
C GLY A 147 -2.27 -9.24 12.55
N PRO A 148 -1.01 -9.19 12.07
CA PRO A 148 -0.70 -9.26 10.65
C PRO A 148 -1.23 -10.53 9.99
N GLN A 149 -1.86 -10.40 8.82
CA GLN A 149 -2.42 -11.51 8.05
C GLN A 149 -2.50 -11.20 6.56
N TRP A 150 -2.49 -12.24 5.73
CA TRP A 150 -2.75 -12.13 4.31
C TRP A 150 -4.24 -12.31 4.00
N LEU A 151 -4.77 -11.51 3.07
CA LEU A 151 -6.21 -11.44 2.83
C LEU A 151 -6.52 -11.28 1.33
N THR A 152 -7.46 -12.10 0.85
CA THR A 152 -8.06 -11.95 -0.49
C THR A 152 -9.35 -11.11 -0.45
N ARG A 153 -9.92 -10.87 0.73
CA ARG A 153 -11.15 -10.08 0.89
C ARG A 153 -10.94 -8.64 0.43
N SER A 154 -11.91 -8.08 -0.28
CA SER A 154 -11.91 -6.67 -0.69
C SER A 154 -11.88 -5.71 0.50
N ARG A 155 -11.36 -4.49 0.27
CA ARG A 155 -11.30 -3.41 1.27
C ARG A 155 -11.60 -2.07 0.62
N PRO A 156 -12.53 -1.24 1.16
CA PRO A 156 -12.64 0.16 0.79
C PRO A 156 -11.31 0.90 1.01
N ALA A 157 -10.94 1.79 0.11
CA ALA A 157 -9.66 2.49 0.15
C ALA A 157 -9.76 3.99 -0.17
N ASP A 158 -10.94 4.55 -0.17
CA ASP A 158 -11.24 5.96 -0.49
C ASP A 158 -10.51 6.96 0.42
N GLU A 159 -10.21 6.58 1.67
CA GLU A 159 -9.43 7.39 2.64
C GLU A 159 -7.91 7.20 2.54
N PHE A 160 -7.43 6.26 1.71
CA PHE A 160 -6.02 5.93 1.58
C PHE A 160 -5.39 6.64 0.38
N VAL A 161 -4.13 7.02 0.53
CA VAL A 161 -3.25 7.30 -0.59
C VAL A 161 -2.43 6.05 -0.91
N MET A 162 -2.09 5.88 -2.19
CA MET A 162 -1.21 4.80 -2.64
C MET A 162 0.22 5.32 -2.78
N ARG A 163 1.16 4.55 -2.29
CA ARG A 163 2.61 4.80 -2.39
C ARG A 163 3.31 3.50 -2.77
N HIS A 164 4.51 3.59 -3.33
CA HIS A 164 5.28 2.40 -3.64
C HIS A 164 6.79 2.64 -3.52
N PRO A 165 7.59 1.62 -3.17
CA PRO A 165 9.05 1.71 -3.19
C PRO A 165 9.56 1.80 -4.62
N TYR A 166 10.72 2.45 -4.79
CA TYR A 166 11.36 2.61 -6.11
C TYR A 166 11.61 1.25 -6.77
N GLY A 167 11.13 1.10 -8.01
CA GLY A 167 11.33 -0.08 -8.85
C GLY A 167 10.46 -1.31 -8.50
N LEU A 168 9.48 -1.18 -7.63
CA LEU A 168 8.58 -2.27 -7.20
C LEU A 168 7.07 -1.85 -7.27
#